data_fb70568ddccae4865369491a8e8dfa02
#
_entry.id   fb70568ddccae4865369491a8e8dfa02
#
_cell.length_a   1.000
_cell.length_b   1.000
_cell.length_c   1.000
_cell.angle_alpha   90.00
_cell.angle_beta   90.00
_cell.angle_gamma   90.00
#
_symmetry.space_group_name_H-M   'P 1'
#
loop_
_entity.id
_entity.type
_entity.pdbx_description
1 polymer ?
#
loop_
_entity_poly.entity_id
_entity_poly.type
_entity_poly.pdbx_seq_one_letter_code
_entity_poly.pdbx_strand_id
1 'polypeptide(L)'
;PKPSSAASDVYKRQALITPFKDGKFDEASFRSLIDFQLKSGTHGLVPTGTTGESPTLSHEEHIRIVEVCIEQANKKAPVIAGTGSNSTEEAIYLTKHAEKAGADAALVVTPYYNKPSQEGLLQHFTKIANSVDIPIVIYNIPGRSIVDMSNETMSKLFEVKNIVGVKDATGDIPRVYFTRSEVGNEYNMLSGDDSTTLAFMTYGGHG
;
A
#
# COMPACT_ATOMS: atom_id res chain seq x y z
N PRO A 1 -19.26 5.52 -9.32
CA PRO A 1 -18.09 5.04 -10.04
C PRO A 1 -16.92 4.98 -9.07
N LYS A 2 -16.14 3.89 -9.12
CA LYS A 2 -14.85 3.87 -8.41
C LYS A 2 -14.00 5.01 -8.95
N PRO A 3 -13.12 5.66 -8.14
CA PRO A 3 -12.25 6.70 -8.64
C PRO A 3 -11.47 6.13 -9.83
N SER A 4 -11.75 6.68 -11.01
CA SER A 4 -11.21 6.17 -12.24
C SER A 4 -9.72 6.48 -12.35
N SER A 5 -8.98 5.55 -12.81
CA SER A 5 -7.97 5.63 -13.89
C SER A 5 -6.80 6.63 -13.83
N ALA A 6 -6.74 7.62 -13.01
CA ALA A 6 -5.47 8.34 -12.79
C ALA A 6 -4.38 7.42 -12.21
N ALA A 7 -4.79 6.25 -11.73
CA ALA A 7 -3.89 5.19 -11.28
C ALA A 7 -3.46 4.23 -12.41
N SER A 8 -4.13 4.21 -13.56
CA SER A 8 -3.85 3.25 -14.64
C SER A 8 -2.54 3.52 -15.39
N ASP A 9 -2.08 4.77 -15.40
CA ASP A 9 -0.82 5.15 -16.06
C ASP A 9 0.39 5.17 -15.10
N VAL A 10 0.21 4.67 -13.88
CA VAL A 10 1.22 4.70 -12.81
C VAL A 10 1.76 3.29 -12.61
N TYR A 11 2.77 2.92 -13.39
CA TYR A 11 3.37 1.58 -13.34
C TYR A 11 4.33 1.39 -12.17
N LYS A 12 5.07 2.41 -11.77
CA LYS A 12 6.08 2.34 -10.72
C LYS A 12 5.68 3.15 -9.49
N ARG A 13 5.38 2.45 -8.41
CA ARG A 13 5.14 3.03 -7.09
C ARG A 13 6.30 2.66 -6.17
N GLN A 14 7.18 3.61 -5.93
CA GLN A 14 8.44 3.38 -5.22
C GLN A 14 8.22 3.30 -3.71
N ALA A 15 8.49 2.14 -3.13
CA ALA A 15 8.64 2.00 -1.68
C ALA A 15 9.90 2.73 -1.21
N LEU A 16 9.74 3.68 -0.30
CA LEU A 16 10.82 4.52 0.21
C LEU A 16 11.43 3.90 1.46
N ILE A 17 12.75 3.99 1.59
CA ILE A 17 13.46 3.76 2.85
C ILE A 17 13.21 4.94 3.80
N THR A 18 13.37 4.72 5.09
CA THR A 18 13.38 5.78 6.11
C THR A 18 14.81 6.04 6.54
N PRO A 19 15.44 7.16 6.15
CA PRO A 19 16.78 7.49 6.61
C PRO A 19 16.81 7.84 8.10
N PHE A 20 17.84 7.36 8.80
CA PHE A 20 18.10 7.71 10.19
C PHE A 20 19.50 8.31 10.35
N LYS A 21 19.59 9.25 11.28
CA LYS A 21 20.85 9.83 11.72
C LYS A 21 20.84 9.98 13.24
N ASP A 22 21.85 9.46 13.89
CA ASP A 22 22.00 9.48 15.36
C ASP A 22 20.75 8.89 16.07
N GLY A 23 20.16 7.81 15.50
CA GLY A 23 18.99 7.11 16.03
C GLY A 23 17.66 7.85 15.86
N LYS A 24 17.60 8.90 15.04
CA LYS A 24 16.39 9.67 14.75
C LYS A 24 16.12 9.75 13.27
N PHE A 25 14.88 9.94 12.88
CA PHE A 25 14.48 10.18 11.50
C PHE A 25 15.22 11.39 10.91
N ASP A 26 15.95 11.16 9.80
CA ASP A 26 16.65 12.21 9.06
C ASP A 26 15.76 12.79 7.95
N GLU A 27 14.99 13.79 8.33
CA GLU A 27 14.06 14.45 7.42
C GLU A 27 14.76 15.07 6.20
N ALA A 28 15.96 15.63 6.36
CA ALA A 28 16.68 16.27 5.25
C ALA A 28 17.10 15.26 4.18
N SER A 29 17.64 14.12 4.60
CA SER A 29 17.98 13.03 3.69
C SER A 29 16.73 12.41 3.04
N PHE A 30 15.62 12.32 3.77
CA PHE A 30 14.36 11.81 3.22
C PHE A 30 13.77 12.73 2.15
N ARG A 31 13.78 14.04 2.37
CA ARG A 31 13.37 15.03 1.35
C ARG A 31 14.24 14.95 0.09
N SER A 32 15.56 14.79 0.26
CA SER A 32 16.48 14.60 -0.85
C SER A 32 16.22 13.33 -1.63
N LEU A 33 15.87 12.22 -0.94
CA LEU A 33 15.48 10.96 -1.56
C LEU A 33 14.19 11.11 -2.39
N ILE A 34 13.20 11.83 -1.87
CA ILE A 34 11.94 12.11 -2.58
C ILE A 34 12.21 12.90 -3.85
N ASP A 35 13.03 13.97 -3.77
CA ASP A 35 13.41 14.76 -4.94
C ASP A 35 14.15 13.93 -5.98
N PHE A 36 15.05 13.04 -5.55
CA PHE A 36 15.73 12.10 -6.43
C PHE A 36 14.73 11.18 -7.16
N GLN A 37 13.76 10.60 -6.44
CA GLN A 37 12.75 9.75 -7.03
C GLN A 37 11.88 10.49 -8.05
N LEU A 38 11.44 11.69 -7.73
CA LEU A 38 10.64 12.53 -8.63
C LEU A 38 11.40 12.89 -9.90
N LYS A 39 12.69 13.28 -9.77
CA LYS A 39 13.57 13.57 -10.92
C LYS A 39 13.87 12.34 -11.77
N SER A 40 13.86 11.15 -11.17
CA SER A 40 14.09 9.87 -11.84
C SER A 40 12.83 9.29 -12.51
N GLY A 41 11.71 10.03 -12.54
CA GLY A 41 10.48 9.61 -13.22
C GLY A 41 9.67 8.55 -12.47
N THR A 42 9.78 8.49 -11.14
CA THR A 42 8.92 7.64 -10.32
C THR A 42 7.49 8.14 -10.38
N HIS A 43 6.53 7.23 -10.58
CA HIS A 43 5.12 7.57 -10.79
C HIS A 43 4.33 7.73 -9.50
N GLY A 44 4.78 7.15 -8.40
CA GLY A 44 4.13 7.26 -7.09
C GLY A 44 5.09 6.92 -5.96
N LEU A 45 4.85 7.47 -4.79
CA LEU A 45 5.71 7.34 -3.61
C LEU A 45 4.99 6.56 -2.51
N VAL A 46 5.69 5.61 -1.91
CA VAL A 46 5.13 4.77 -0.84
C VAL A 46 6.00 4.89 0.40
N PRO A 47 5.77 5.89 1.28
CA PRO A 47 6.41 5.97 2.58
C PRO A 47 5.86 4.92 3.56
N THR A 48 6.58 4.64 4.62
CA THR A 48 6.15 3.81 5.75
C THR A 48 5.59 2.42 5.37
N GLY A 49 6.06 1.86 4.25
CA GLY A 49 5.86 0.45 3.93
C GLY A 49 6.90 -0.44 4.65
N THR A 50 6.98 -1.71 4.26
CA THR A 50 7.99 -2.66 4.78
C THR A 50 9.41 -2.15 4.57
N THR A 51 9.70 -1.63 3.37
CA THR A 51 11.00 -1.02 3.02
C THR A 51 11.32 0.20 3.89
N GLY A 52 10.31 0.94 4.32
CA GLY A 52 10.41 2.09 5.22
C GLY A 52 10.44 1.74 6.70
N GLU A 53 10.59 0.46 7.05
CA GLU A 53 10.75 -0.04 8.42
C GLU A 53 9.56 0.29 9.34
N SER A 54 8.35 0.39 8.77
CA SER A 54 7.12 0.79 9.47
C SER A 54 6.92 0.11 10.85
N PRO A 55 7.17 -1.21 11.03
CA PRO A 55 6.91 -1.86 12.32
C PRO A 55 7.81 -1.42 13.48
N THR A 56 8.91 -0.74 13.19
CA THR A 56 9.90 -0.30 14.20
C THR A 56 9.92 1.21 14.41
N LEU A 57 9.08 1.96 13.68
CA LEU A 57 8.89 3.40 13.89
C LEU A 57 8.00 3.66 15.10
N SER A 58 8.30 4.71 15.86
CA SER A 58 7.28 5.24 16.78
C SER A 58 6.10 5.81 16.00
N HIS A 59 4.94 5.97 16.64
CA HIS A 59 3.78 6.58 15.98
C HIS A 59 4.07 8.01 15.51
N GLU A 60 4.82 8.77 16.29
CA GLU A 60 5.23 10.14 15.96
C GLU A 60 6.13 10.16 14.72
N GLU A 61 7.12 9.25 14.63
CA GLU A 61 7.97 9.13 13.45
C GLU A 61 7.17 8.71 12.23
N HIS A 62 6.32 7.70 12.36
CA HIS A 62 5.46 7.23 11.27
C HIS A 62 4.60 8.37 10.69
N ILE A 63 3.92 9.10 11.56
CA ILE A 63 3.09 10.25 11.22
C ILE A 63 3.93 11.32 10.50
N ARG A 64 5.09 11.68 11.08
CA ARG A 64 5.94 12.73 10.51
C ARG A 64 6.51 12.34 9.14
N ILE A 65 6.90 11.09 8.94
CA ILE A 65 7.41 10.58 7.66
C ILE A 65 6.36 10.71 6.55
N VAL A 66 5.10 10.36 6.86
CA VAL A 66 3.98 10.50 5.91
C VAL A 66 3.75 11.96 5.55
N GLU A 67 3.71 12.85 6.54
CA GLU A 67 3.55 14.30 6.32
C GLU A 67 4.66 14.86 5.44
N VAL A 68 5.92 14.58 5.78
CA VAL A 68 7.09 15.02 5.00
C VAL A 68 7.04 14.52 3.56
N CYS A 69 6.61 13.27 3.35
CA CYS A 69 6.47 12.73 2.00
C CYS A 69 5.43 13.51 1.20
N ILE A 70 4.27 13.80 1.77
CA ILE A 70 3.20 14.57 1.14
C ILE A 70 3.65 16.01 0.85
N GLU A 71 4.25 16.68 1.83
CA GLU A 71 4.80 18.03 1.67
C GLU A 71 5.80 18.09 0.52
N GLN A 72 6.79 17.18 0.50
CA GLN A 72 7.87 17.19 -0.47
C GLN A 72 7.42 16.74 -1.87
N ALA A 73 6.50 15.79 -1.94
CA ALA A 73 5.89 15.38 -3.21
C ALA A 73 5.16 16.55 -3.89
N ASN A 74 4.52 17.40 -3.11
CA ASN A 74 3.85 18.62 -3.56
C ASN A 74 2.99 18.37 -4.82
N LYS A 75 2.18 17.29 -4.80
CA LYS A 75 1.31 16.86 -5.91
C LYS A 75 2.01 16.48 -7.22
N LYS A 76 3.35 16.41 -7.27
CA LYS A 76 4.10 15.98 -8.46
C LYS A 76 3.99 14.47 -8.71
N ALA A 77 3.73 13.70 -7.67
CA ALA A 77 3.42 12.27 -7.73
C ALA A 77 2.46 11.93 -6.59
N PRO A 78 1.56 10.95 -6.76
CA PRO A 78 0.68 10.50 -5.68
C PRO A 78 1.49 9.86 -4.56
N VAL A 79 1.02 10.09 -3.32
CA VAL A 79 1.57 9.47 -2.10
C VAL A 79 0.59 8.40 -1.61
N ILE A 80 1.07 7.16 -1.55
CA ILE A 80 0.33 6.00 -1.06
C ILE A 80 0.93 5.62 0.29
N ALA A 81 0.37 6.12 1.37
CA ALA A 81 0.93 5.93 2.71
C ALA A 81 0.76 4.48 3.20
N GLY A 82 1.85 3.85 3.67
CA GLY A 82 1.76 2.57 4.38
C GLY A 82 1.15 2.80 5.76
N THR A 83 -0.04 2.23 6.01
CA THR A 83 -0.81 2.45 7.25
C THR A 83 -1.29 1.15 7.89
N GLY A 84 -0.89 0.01 7.32
CA GLY A 84 -1.30 -1.29 7.84
C GLY A 84 -0.66 -1.65 9.16
N SER A 85 -1.41 -2.37 9.99
CA SER A 85 -0.99 -2.94 11.26
C SER A 85 -1.67 -4.28 11.48
N ASN A 86 -1.14 -5.09 12.39
CA ASN A 86 -1.83 -6.29 12.88
C ASN A 86 -2.94 -5.97 13.91
N SER A 87 -3.04 -4.71 14.33
CA SER A 87 -4.14 -4.15 15.11
C SER A 87 -5.07 -3.35 14.18
N THR A 88 -6.35 -3.72 14.13
CA THR A 88 -7.34 -3.00 13.32
C THR A 88 -7.48 -1.53 13.76
N GLU A 89 -7.48 -1.28 15.06
CA GLU A 89 -7.62 0.07 15.61
C GLU A 89 -6.40 0.96 15.27
N GLU A 90 -5.19 0.40 15.34
CA GLU A 90 -3.98 1.10 14.93
C GLU A 90 -3.98 1.40 13.43
N ALA A 91 -4.34 0.43 12.58
CA ALA A 91 -4.47 0.63 11.15
C ALA A 91 -5.50 1.75 10.82
N ILE A 92 -6.63 1.79 11.52
CA ILE A 92 -7.63 2.87 11.40
C ILE A 92 -7.02 4.21 11.80
N TYR A 93 -6.32 4.27 12.93
CA TYR A 93 -5.68 5.49 13.41
C TYR A 93 -4.69 6.06 12.39
N LEU A 94 -3.78 5.22 11.90
CA LEU A 94 -2.76 5.62 10.92
C LEU A 94 -3.39 6.02 9.57
N THR A 95 -4.43 5.28 9.13
CA THR A 95 -5.11 5.57 7.86
C THR A 95 -5.89 6.89 7.92
N LYS A 96 -6.57 7.17 9.01
CA LYS A 96 -7.23 8.48 9.24
C LYS A 96 -6.25 9.63 9.27
N HIS A 97 -5.07 9.41 9.87
CA HIS A 97 -4.03 10.43 9.87
C HIS A 97 -3.52 10.69 8.44
N ALA A 98 -3.22 9.63 7.67
CA ALA A 98 -2.77 9.76 6.29
C ALA A 98 -3.79 10.49 5.40
N GLU A 99 -5.09 10.17 5.56
CA GLU A 99 -6.19 10.88 4.89
C GLU A 99 -6.19 12.36 5.23
N LYS A 100 -6.17 12.69 6.52
CA LYS A 100 -6.15 14.07 7.00
C LYS A 100 -4.92 14.86 6.53
N ALA A 101 -3.77 14.21 6.46
CA ALA A 101 -2.53 14.79 5.94
C ALA A 101 -2.56 15.03 4.43
N GLY A 102 -3.49 14.40 3.69
CA GLY A 102 -3.68 14.58 2.26
C GLY A 102 -2.97 13.53 1.40
N ALA A 103 -2.76 12.32 1.91
CA ALA A 103 -2.33 11.18 1.12
C ALA A 103 -3.37 10.85 0.03
N ASP A 104 -2.91 10.38 -1.12
CA ASP A 104 -3.79 10.04 -2.24
C ASP A 104 -4.39 8.63 -2.11
N ALA A 105 -3.74 7.74 -1.34
CA ALA A 105 -4.22 6.41 -1.00
C ALA A 105 -3.50 5.87 0.24
N ALA A 106 -4.05 4.79 0.80
CA ALA A 106 -3.43 4.00 1.86
C ALA A 106 -3.01 2.62 1.35
N LEU A 107 -1.82 2.15 1.74
CA LEU A 107 -1.37 0.78 1.55
C LEU A 107 -1.47 0.04 2.88
N VAL A 108 -2.39 -0.93 2.95
CA VAL A 108 -2.69 -1.66 4.20
C VAL A 108 -2.24 -3.11 4.07
N VAL A 109 -1.22 -3.49 4.82
CA VAL A 109 -0.71 -4.87 4.85
C VAL A 109 -1.68 -5.78 5.61
N THR A 110 -1.78 -7.05 5.19
CA THR A 110 -2.50 -8.08 5.95
C THR A 110 -1.92 -8.19 7.37
N PRO A 111 -2.77 -8.37 8.42
CA PRO A 111 -2.28 -8.54 9.79
C PRO A 111 -1.24 -9.64 9.87
N TYR A 112 -0.08 -9.31 10.42
CA TYR A 112 1.07 -10.18 10.61
C TYR A 112 1.12 -10.70 12.05
N TYR A 113 1.77 -11.85 12.27
CA TYR A 113 1.96 -12.49 13.59
C TYR A 113 0.70 -13.13 14.17
N ASN A 114 -0.43 -12.43 14.32
CA ASN A 114 -1.67 -12.90 14.95
C ASN A 114 -2.55 -13.81 14.07
N LYS A 115 -2.18 -14.02 12.80
CA LYS A 115 -2.77 -15.00 11.86
C LYS A 115 -4.31 -15.03 11.84
N PRO A 116 -4.98 -13.95 11.43
CA PRO A 116 -6.44 -13.97 11.31
C PRO A 116 -6.92 -15.00 10.28
N SER A 117 -8.13 -15.50 10.46
CA SER A 117 -8.84 -16.29 9.43
C SER A 117 -9.22 -15.43 8.23
N GLN A 118 -9.67 -16.03 7.12
CA GLN A 118 -10.18 -15.29 5.96
C GLN A 118 -11.34 -14.36 6.34
N GLU A 119 -12.25 -14.79 7.20
CA GLU A 119 -13.30 -13.94 7.74
C GLU A 119 -12.73 -12.80 8.58
N GLY A 120 -11.71 -13.07 9.39
CA GLY A 120 -10.98 -12.03 10.15
C GLY A 120 -10.34 -10.99 9.24
N LEU A 121 -9.75 -11.40 8.10
CA LEU A 121 -9.23 -10.49 7.09
C LEU A 121 -10.35 -9.63 6.48
N LEU A 122 -11.46 -10.25 6.11
CA LEU A 122 -12.63 -9.54 5.56
C LEU A 122 -13.12 -8.46 6.53
N GLN A 123 -13.30 -8.80 7.80
CA GLN A 123 -13.74 -7.85 8.83
C GLN A 123 -12.71 -6.74 9.08
N HIS A 124 -11.42 -7.07 9.14
CA HIS A 124 -10.32 -6.12 9.35
C HIS A 124 -10.32 -5.03 8.26
N PHE A 125 -10.24 -5.43 6.99
CA PHE A 125 -10.19 -4.49 5.87
C PHE A 125 -11.50 -3.72 5.69
N THR A 126 -12.65 -4.36 5.87
CA THR A 126 -13.95 -3.69 5.81
C THR A 126 -14.07 -2.62 6.88
N LYS A 127 -13.62 -2.90 8.11
CA LYS A 127 -13.67 -1.93 9.21
C LYS A 127 -12.75 -0.73 8.96
N ILE A 128 -11.55 -0.96 8.41
CA ILE A 128 -10.65 0.12 8.02
C ILE A 128 -11.28 0.96 6.90
N ALA A 129 -11.76 0.31 5.84
CA ALA A 129 -12.36 0.96 4.69
C ALA A 129 -13.57 1.82 5.06
N ASN A 130 -14.44 1.33 5.96
CA ASN A 130 -15.59 2.07 6.44
C ASN A 130 -15.23 3.26 7.36
N SER A 131 -13.97 3.40 7.75
CA SER A 131 -13.53 4.49 8.65
C SER A 131 -12.94 5.69 7.95
N VAL A 132 -12.68 5.61 6.63
CA VAL A 132 -12.03 6.62 5.79
C VAL A 132 -12.67 6.67 4.40
N ASP A 133 -12.42 7.75 3.67
CA ASP A 133 -12.89 7.90 2.29
C ASP A 133 -11.77 7.71 1.25
N ILE A 134 -10.49 7.79 1.66
CA ILE A 134 -9.38 7.62 0.71
C ILE A 134 -9.32 6.18 0.13
N PRO A 135 -8.80 6.04 -1.09
CA PRO A 135 -8.58 4.73 -1.69
C PRO A 135 -7.65 3.85 -0.85
N ILE A 136 -7.99 2.56 -0.72
CA ILE A 136 -7.18 1.57 -0.02
C ILE A 136 -6.65 0.54 -1.02
N VAL A 137 -5.36 0.28 -0.96
CA VAL A 137 -4.68 -0.82 -1.64
C VAL A 137 -4.33 -1.87 -0.57
N ILE A 138 -4.85 -3.08 -0.72
CA ILE A 138 -4.51 -4.21 0.14
C ILE A 138 -3.06 -4.62 -0.16
N TYR A 139 -2.28 -4.95 0.86
CA TYR A 139 -0.94 -5.51 0.67
C TYR A 139 -0.89 -6.95 1.20
N ASN A 140 -0.83 -7.90 0.27
CA ASN A 140 -0.76 -9.32 0.59
C ASN A 140 0.68 -9.83 0.42
N ILE A 141 1.32 -10.14 1.55
CA ILE A 141 2.73 -10.58 1.62
C ILE A 141 2.90 -11.77 2.57
N PRO A 142 2.44 -12.98 2.19
CA PRO A 142 2.45 -14.15 3.07
C PRO A 142 3.85 -14.57 3.52
N GLY A 143 4.89 -14.28 2.75
CA GLY A 143 6.28 -14.52 3.15
C GLY A 143 6.72 -13.77 4.42
N ARG A 144 6.01 -12.69 4.80
CA ARG A 144 6.26 -11.91 6.03
C ARG A 144 5.10 -11.97 7.01
N SER A 145 3.87 -11.89 6.54
CA SER A 145 2.67 -11.93 7.40
C SER A 145 2.25 -13.34 7.79
N ILE A 146 2.74 -14.37 7.07
CA ILE A 146 2.33 -15.79 7.17
C ILE A 146 0.88 -16.02 6.70
N VAL A 147 0.04 -15.01 6.76
CA VAL A 147 -1.35 -15.06 6.29
C VAL A 147 -1.38 -14.73 4.80
N ASP A 148 -2.01 -15.60 4.03
CA ASP A 148 -2.30 -15.40 2.62
C ASP A 148 -3.81 -15.15 2.45
N MET A 149 -4.15 -14.04 1.81
CA MET A 149 -5.54 -13.70 1.50
C MET A 149 -5.98 -14.51 0.26
N SER A 150 -7.05 -15.28 0.38
CA SER A 150 -7.61 -16.02 -0.74
C SER A 150 -8.23 -15.09 -1.78
N ASN A 151 -8.32 -15.56 -3.04
CA ASN A 151 -9.00 -14.83 -4.11
C ASN A 151 -10.48 -14.55 -3.77
N GLU A 152 -11.17 -15.52 -3.13
CA GLU A 152 -12.55 -15.34 -2.68
C GLU A 152 -12.70 -14.19 -1.67
N THR A 153 -11.79 -14.10 -0.69
CA THR A 153 -11.77 -12.99 0.28
C THR A 153 -11.48 -11.67 -0.41
N MET A 154 -10.56 -11.66 -1.36
CA MET A 154 -10.21 -10.48 -2.14
C MET A 154 -11.38 -9.99 -2.99
N SER A 155 -12.10 -10.90 -3.65
CA SER A 155 -13.30 -10.57 -4.45
C SER A 155 -14.39 -9.92 -3.59
N LYS A 156 -14.64 -10.44 -2.38
CA LYS A 156 -15.60 -9.84 -1.45
C LYS A 156 -15.15 -8.44 -1.00
N LEU A 157 -13.86 -8.24 -0.75
CA LEU A 157 -13.32 -6.93 -0.38
C LEU A 157 -13.37 -5.93 -1.53
N PHE A 158 -13.28 -6.40 -2.77
CA PHE A 158 -13.42 -5.54 -3.94
C PHE A 158 -14.82 -4.92 -4.08
N GLU A 159 -15.87 -5.50 -3.49
CA GLU A 159 -17.20 -4.91 -3.41
C GLU A 159 -17.24 -3.67 -2.49
N VAL A 160 -16.27 -3.51 -1.59
CA VAL A 160 -16.16 -2.33 -0.73
C VAL A 160 -15.69 -1.14 -1.56
N LYS A 161 -16.43 -0.04 -1.52
CA LYS A 161 -16.33 1.11 -2.44
C LYS A 161 -14.92 1.67 -2.61
N ASN A 162 -14.19 1.85 -1.51
CA ASN A 162 -12.86 2.50 -1.51
C ASN A 162 -11.69 1.51 -1.45
N ILE A 163 -11.92 0.20 -1.49
CA ILE A 163 -10.86 -0.79 -1.74
C ILE A 163 -10.67 -0.88 -3.26
N VAL A 164 -9.53 -0.39 -3.76
CA VAL A 164 -9.31 -0.15 -5.19
C VAL A 164 -8.24 -1.03 -5.82
N GLY A 165 -7.53 -1.83 -5.03
CA GLY A 165 -6.48 -2.66 -5.59
C GLY A 165 -5.77 -3.53 -4.55
N VAL A 166 -4.83 -4.31 -5.06
CA VAL A 166 -3.93 -5.14 -4.27
C VAL A 166 -2.49 -4.94 -4.73
N LYS A 167 -1.56 -4.87 -3.78
CA LYS A 167 -0.15 -5.14 -3.98
C LYS A 167 0.08 -6.60 -3.59
N ASP A 168 0.37 -7.43 -4.57
CA ASP A 168 0.60 -8.86 -4.40
C ASP A 168 2.11 -9.16 -4.34
N ALA A 169 2.54 -9.76 -3.24
CA ALA A 169 3.90 -10.23 -3.02
C ALA A 169 3.93 -11.71 -2.67
N THR A 170 3.04 -12.49 -3.27
CA THR A 170 3.01 -13.95 -3.12
C THR A 170 4.06 -14.67 -3.96
N GLY A 171 4.46 -14.06 -5.09
CA GLY A 171 5.28 -14.72 -6.10
C GLY A 171 4.51 -15.71 -6.99
N ASP A 172 3.22 -15.90 -6.75
CA ASP A 172 2.36 -16.81 -7.52
C ASP A 172 1.81 -16.08 -8.76
N ILE A 173 2.50 -16.18 -9.88
CA ILE A 173 2.12 -15.51 -11.13
C ILE A 173 0.77 -15.98 -11.68
N PRO A 174 0.44 -17.29 -11.73
CA PRO A 174 -0.88 -17.76 -12.13
C PRO A 174 -2.04 -17.10 -11.37
N ARG A 175 -1.84 -16.80 -10.10
CA ARG A 175 -2.83 -16.13 -9.25
C ARG A 175 -3.30 -14.78 -9.81
N VAL A 176 -2.42 -14.05 -10.50
CA VAL A 176 -2.76 -12.76 -11.11
C VAL A 176 -3.90 -12.93 -12.12
N TYR A 177 -3.82 -13.95 -12.97
CA TYR A 177 -4.87 -14.26 -13.94
C TYR A 177 -6.19 -14.63 -13.26
N PHE A 178 -6.14 -15.52 -12.25
CA PHE A 178 -7.35 -15.93 -11.52
C PHE A 178 -8.00 -14.76 -10.78
N THR A 179 -7.20 -13.95 -10.07
CA THR A 179 -7.73 -12.73 -9.41
C THR A 179 -8.36 -11.80 -10.45
N ARG A 180 -7.68 -11.57 -11.59
CA ARG A 180 -8.20 -10.70 -12.65
C ARG A 180 -9.53 -11.19 -13.22
N SER A 181 -9.67 -12.50 -13.42
CA SER A 181 -10.90 -13.08 -13.96
C SER A 181 -12.10 -12.89 -13.03
N GLU A 182 -11.88 -12.82 -11.71
CA GLU A 182 -12.94 -12.64 -10.72
C GLU A 182 -13.28 -11.15 -10.50
N VAL A 183 -12.27 -10.27 -10.46
CA VAL A 183 -12.48 -8.88 -10.05
C VAL A 183 -12.55 -7.89 -11.22
N GLY A 184 -12.28 -8.33 -12.44
CA GLY A 184 -12.34 -7.48 -13.63
C GLY A 184 -11.15 -6.52 -13.77
N ASN A 185 -11.24 -5.59 -14.73
CA ASN A 185 -10.12 -4.72 -15.10
C ASN A 185 -10.00 -3.43 -14.27
N GLU A 186 -11.01 -3.10 -13.48
CA GLU A 186 -11.04 -1.86 -12.71
C GLU A 186 -10.28 -1.95 -11.38
N TYR A 187 -9.92 -3.18 -10.95
CA TYR A 187 -9.18 -3.42 -9.72
C TYR A 187 -7.67 -3.34 -9.99
N ASN A 188 -6.99 -2.45 -9.28
CA ASN A 188 -5.57 -2.20 -9.48
C ASN A 188 -4.72 -3.32 -8.89
N MET A 189 -3.93 -3.99 -9.72
CA MET A 189 -3.07 -5.10 -9.31
C MET A 189 -1.61 -4.72 -9.48
N LEU A 190 -0.87 -4.68 -8.37
CA LEU A 190 0.54 -4.29 -8.30
C LEU A 190 1.39 -5.46 -7.84
N SER A 191 2.54 -5.64 -8.45
CA SER A 191 3.57 -6.55 -7.95
C SER A 191 4.28 -5.95 -6.73
N GLY A 192 4.46 -6.77 -5.70
CA GLY A 192 5.32 -6.46 -4.56
C GLY A 192 6.70 -7.10 -4.64
N ASP A 193 7.02 -7.74 -5.77
CA ASP A 193 8.28 -8.46 -6.01
C ASP A 193 8.88 -8.06 -7.36
N ASP A 194 10.02 -7.36 -7.31
CA ASP A 194 10.71 -6.83 -8.50
C ASP A 194 11.12 -7.94 -9.47
N SER A 195 11.50 -9.12 -8.95
CA SER A 195 11.99 -10.22 -9.77
C SER A 195 10.91 -10.84 -10.68
N THR A 196 9.66 -10.76 -10.28
CA THR A 196 8.52 -11.34 -11.01
C THR A 196 7.63 -10.29 -11.69
N THR A 197 7.94 -9.00 -11.55
CA THR A 197 7.08 -7.91 -12.04
C THR A 197 6.75 -8.01 -13.52
N LEU A 198 7.73 -8.32 -14.38
CA LEU A 198 7.49 -8.44 -15.81
C LEU A 198 6.47 -9.56 -16.12
N ALA A 199 6.64 -10.72 -15.51
CA ALA A 199 5.69 -11.82 -15.65
C ALA A 199 4.32 -11.44 -15.07
N PHE A 200 4.30 -10.79 -13.91
CA PHE A 200 3.08 -10.29 -13.27
C PHE A 200 2.26 -9.37 -14.21
N MET A 201 2.92 -8.45 -14.90
CA MET A 201 2.29 -7.54 -15.86
C MET A 201 1.76 -8.29 -17.09
N THR A 202 2.46 -9.33 -17.59
CA THR A 202 1.98 -10.13 -18.73
C THR A 202 0.73 -10.95 -18.41
N TYR A 203 0.48 -11.24 -17.12
CA TYR A 203 -0.72 -11.93 -16.63
C TYR A 203 -1.87 -10.97 -16.26
N GLY A 204 -1.73 -9.69 -16.54
CA GLY A 204 -2.78 -8.68 -16.35
C GLY A 204 -2.58 -7.77 -15.14
N GLY A 205 -1.39 -7.76 -14.54
CA GLY A 205 -1.01 -6.76 -13.54
C GLY A 205 -0.79 -5.38 -14.15
N HIS A 206 -0.84 -4.35 -13.33
CA HIS A 206 -0.68 -2.95 -13.77
C HIS A 206 0.73 -2.38 -13.48
N GLY A 207 1.55 -3.04 -12.67
CA GLY A 207 2.88 -2.54 -12.32
C GLY A 207 3.47 -3.26 -11.13
#